data_a595084bdc17a236023349e0622c4eaf
#
_entry.id   a595084bdc17a236023349e0622c4eaf
#
_cell.length_a   1.000
_cell.length_b   1.000
_cell.length_c   1.000
_cell.angle_alpha   90.00
_cell.angle_beta   90.00
_cell.angle_gamma   90.00
#
_symmetry.space_group_name_H-M   'P 1'
#
loop_
_entity.id
_entity.type
_entity.pdbx_description
1 polymer ?
#
loop_
_entity_poly.entity_id
_entity_poly.type
_entity_poly.pdbx_seq_one_letter_code
_entity_poly.pdbx_strand_id
1 'polypeptide(L)'
;MTYRDILNALNTDTWCNLTEEEKIDYFQSLENYMAMESNRESCKVNGKFLYTGDEGVILGVYNPATREIDINVSQFDEYSLYGKDPSRLTQACLHEGRHALQHQVAAGKINYPDKKIADEWKHNLEEGNYISYRRNPRAYYNQPVERDAREFAENRYAALIFEKENMKNSENKIMDMGEASNIFADQMEPTNGQAADYQSYGNNEYVGQRM
;
A
#
# COMPACT_ATOMS: atom_id res chain seq x y z
N MET A 1 3.32 -4.83 9.44
CA MET A 1 2.84 -5.63 8.28
C MET A 1 3.84 -5.54 7.13
N THR A 2 3.94 -6.58 6.28
CA THR A 2 4.70 -6.53 5.01
C THR A 2 3.91 -5.76 3.94
N TYR A 3 4.58 -5.42 2.82
CA TYR A 3 3.86 -4.78 1.69
C TYR A 3 2.74 -5.68 1.12
N ARG A 4 2.95 -6.99 1.08
CA ARG A 4 1.92 -7.97 0.71
C ARG A 4 0.70 -7.91 1.65
N ASP A 5 0.93 -7.76 2.95
CA ASP A 5 -0.16 -7.65 3.91
C ASP A 5 -0.97 -6.37 3.69
N ILE A 6 -0.29 -5.26 3.34
CA ILE A 6 -0.96 -4.00 2.97
C ILE A 6 -1.87 -4.22 1.76
N LEU A 7 -1.39 -4.88 0.70
CA LEU A 7 -2.21 -5.16 -0.48
C LEU A 7 -3.38 -6.10 -0.17
N ASN A 8 -3.17 -7.11 0.67
CA ASN A 8 -4.22 -8.06 1.06
C ASN A 8 -5.32 -7.38 1.90
N ALA A 9 -4.97 -6.44 2.77
CA ALA A 9 -5.93 -5.70 3.58
C ALA A 9 -6.88 -4.81 2.75
N LEU A 10 -6.56 -4.56 1.47
CA LEU A 10 -7.46 -3.88 0.52
C LEU A 10 -8.61 -4.78 0.02
N ASN A 11 -8.67 -6.05 0.42
CA ASN A 11 -9.85 -6.89 0.18
C ASN A 11 -10.87 -6.68 1.29
N THR A 12 -12.13 -6.52 0.92
CA THR A 12 -13.24 -6.36 1.87
C THR A 12 -13.29 -7.47 2.92
N ASP A 13 -13.17 -8.74 2.50
CA ASP A 13 -13.22 -9.87 3.42
C ASP A 13 -12.04 -9.85 4.40
N THR A 14 -10.83 -9.55 3.92
CA THR A 14 -9.66 -9.42 4.79
C THR A 14 -9.84 -8.26 5.76
N TRP A 15 -10.24 -7.09 5.25
CA TRP A 15 -10.48 -5.88 6.03
C TRP A 15 -11.50 -6.07 7.15
N CYS A 16 -12.65 -6.70 6.86
CA CYS A 16 -13.70 -6.93 7.83
C CYS A 16 -13.29 -7.89 8.97
N ASN A 17 -12.29 -8.74 8.72
CA ASN A 17 -11.76 -9.67 9.72
C ASN A 17 -10.61 -9.08 10.57
N LEU A 18 -10.09 -7.90 10.23
CA LEU A 18 -9.08 -7.23 11.03
C LEU A 18 -9.70 -6.62 12.29
N THR A 19 -9.02 -6.79 13.41
CA THR A 19 -9.30 -6.05 14.65
C THR A 19 -9.01 -4.55 14.48
N GLU A 20 -9.48 -3.72 15.40
CA GLU A 20 -9.17 -2.29 15.40
C GLU A 20 -7.66 -2.03 15.44
N GLU A 21 -6.93 -2.78 16.29
CA GLU A 21 -5.47 -2.67 16.41
C GLU A 21 -4.77 -3.03 15.08
N GLU A 22 -5.17 -4.14 14.43
CA GLU A 22 -4.62 -4.54 13.14
C GLU A 22 -4.93 -3.54 12.02
N LYS A 23 -6.09 -2.87 12.07
CA LYS A 23 -6.41 -1.76 11.14
C LYS A 23 -5.49 -0.56 11.36
N ILE A 24 -5.16 -0.22 12.60
CA ILE A 24 -4.17 0.83 12.89
C ILE A 24 -2.77 0.42 12.43
N ASP A 25 -2.36 -0.83 12.65
CA ASP A 25 -1.10 -1.36 12.14
C ASP A 25 -1.02 -1.34 10.61
N TYR A 26 -2.13 -1.59 9.94
CA TYR A 26 -2.25 -1.42 8.49
C TYR A 26 -1.95 0.03 8.07
N PHE A 27 -2.59 1.02 8.68
CA PHE A 27 -2.36 2.42 8.34
C PHE A 27 -0.94 2.88 8.68
N GLN A 28 -0.38 2.43 9.82
CA GLN A 28 1.01 2.72 10.15
C GLN A 28 1.98 2.12 9.12
N SER A 29 1.72 0.90 8.66
CA SER A 29 2.56 0.23 7.66
C SER A 29 2.45 0.90 6.30
N LEU A 30 1.25 1.31 5.89
CA LEU A 30 1.01 2.08 4.67
C LEU A 30 1.76 3.43 4.71
N GLU A 31 1.65 4.17 5.83
CA GLU A 31 2.33 5.44 6.02
C GLU A 31 3.86 5.27 5.97
N ASN A 32 4.41 4.26 6.63
CA ASN A 32 5.84 3.97 6.61
C ASN A 32 6.33 3.69 5.18
N TYR A 33 5.55 2.93 4.41
CA TYR A 33 5.87 2.62 3.02
C TYR A 33 5.84 3.88 2.14
N MET A 34 4.81 4.72 2.26
CA MET A 34 4.69 5.97 1.51
C MET A 34 5.78 6.98 1.91
N ALA A 35 6.14 7.03 3.18
CA ALA A 35 7.21 7.88 3.68
C ALA A 35 8.56 7.47 3.08
N MET A 36 8.84 6.18 3.01
CA MET A 36 10.05 5.63 2.39
C MET A 36 10.11 5.97 0.90
N GLU A 37 9.02 5.75 0.14
CA GLU A 37 8.96 6.10 -1.29
C GLU A 37 9.17 7.59 -1.56
N SER A 38 8.68 8.44 -0.66
CA SER A 38 8.80 9.90 -0.77
C SER A 38 10.07 10.47 -0.15
N ASN A 39 10.95 9.61 0.37
CA ASN A 39 12.18 9.98 1.09
C ASN A 39 11.93 11.03 2.18
N ARG A 40 10.89 10.80 3.00
CA ARG A 40 10.50 11.66 4.13
C ARG A 40 10.46 10.88 5.45
N GLU A 41 10.45 11.62 6.54
CA GLU A 41 10.15 11.03 7.84
C GLU A 41 8.69 10.54 7.87
N SER A 42 8.47 9.31 8.37
CA SER A 42 7.12 8.79 8.57
C SER A 42 6.44 9.45 9.77
N CYS A 43 5.12 9.53 9.71
CA CYS A 43 4.29 9.97 10.81
C CYS A 43 3.90 8.78 11.68
N LYS A 44 3.66 9.04 12.97
CA LYS A 44 2.93 8.10 13.81
C LYS A 44 1.47 8.17 13.42
N VAL A 45 0.85 6.99 13.19
CA VAL A 45 -0.58 6.87 12.94
C VAL A 45 -1.28 6.44 14.21
N ASN A 46 -2.32 7.16 14.60
CA ASN A 46 -3.14 6.85 15.77
C ASN A 46 -4.59 6.60 15.35
N GLY A 47 -5.26 5.70 16.04
CA GLY A 47 -6.72 5.60 16.01
C GLY A 47 -7.34 6.61 16.97
N LYS A 48 -8.23 7.45 16.48
CA LYS A 48 -8.97 8.40 17.30
C LYS A 48 -10.43 8.50 16.90
N PHE A 49 -11.28 8.75 17.86
CA PHE A 49 -12.67 9.15 17.58
C PHE A 49 -12.66 10.60 17.09
N LEU A 50 -12.89 10.80 15.79
CA LEU A 50 -12.98 12.14 15.22
C LEU A 50 -14.45 12.53 15.13
N TYR A 51 -14.79 13.65 15.77
CA TYR A 51 -16.16 14.15 15.77
C TYR A 51 -16.58 14.56 14.36
N THR A 52 -17.65 13.96 13.89
CA THR A 52 -18.29 14.29 12.62
C THR A 52 -19.43 15.24 12.90
N GLY A 53 -19.23 16.51 12.62
CA GLY A 53 -20.30 17.51 12.74
C GLY A 53 -21.26 17.50 11.54
N ASP A 54 -22.07 18.54 11.40
CA ASP A 54 -22.99 18.72 10.27
C ASP A 54 -22.29 18.83 8.90
N GLU A 55 -20.96 18.92 8.89
CA GLU A 55 -20.12 19.13 7.69
C GLU A 55 -19.71 17.83 6.99
N GLY A 56 -20.12 16.67 7.53
CA GLY A 56 -19.76 15.35 6.99
C GLY A 56 -18.79 14.56 7.87
N VAL A 57 -18.39 13.37 7.39
CA VAL A 57 -17.52 12.45 8.12
C VAL A 57 -16.06 12.83 7.93
N ILE A 58 -15.36 13.12 9.02
CA ILE A 58 -13.90 13.28 9.02
C ILE A 58 -13.29 11.88 9.12
N LEU A 59 -12.49 11.47 8.12
CA LEU A 59 -11.88 10.14 8.05
C LEU A 59 -10.46 10.12 8.60
N GLY A 60 -9.72 11.21 8.44
CA GLY A 60 -8.36 11.39 8.92
C GLY A 60 -8.02 12.85 9.13
N VAL A 61 -6.96 13.11 9.89
CA VAL A 61 -6.39 14.45 10.12
C VAL A 61 -4.88 14.33 10.33
N TYR A 62 -4.11 15.11 9.57
CA TYR A 62 -2.70 15.33 9.86
C TYR A 62 -2.52 16.52 10.81
N ASN A 63 -1.75 16.32 11.87
CA ASN A 63 -1.38 17.38 12.81
C ASN A 63 0.08 17.83 12.55
N PRO A 64 0.30 19.03 11.99
CA PRO A 64 1.65 19.49 11.68
C PRO A 64 2.50 19.79 12.92
N ALA A 65 1.88 20.08 14.08
CA ALA A 65 2.61 20.38 15.31
C ALA A 65 3.21 19.13 15.94
N THR A 66 2.47 18.02 15.96
CA THR A 66 2.94 16.71 16.48
C THR A 66 3.53 15.82 15.40
N ARG A 67 3.25 16.10 14.13
CA ARG A 67 3.57 15.25 12.98
C ARG A 67 2.94 13.87 13.08
N GLU A 68 1.70 13.82 13.50
CA GLU A 68 0.93 12.61 13.64
C GLU A 68 -0.26 12.62 12.67
N ILE A 69 -0.69 11.44 12.28
CA ILE A 69 -1.91 11.21 11.49
C ILE A 69 -2.92 10.51 12.41
N ASP A 70 -4.09 11.09 12.56
CA ASP A 70 -5.19 10.49 13.29
C ASP A 70 -6.21 9.94 12.29
N ILE A 71 -6.55 8.64 12.40
CA ILE A 71 -7.58 7.96 11.61
C ILE A 71 -8.82 7.75 12.47
N ASN A 72 -9.99 8.00 11.89
CA ASN A 72 -11.26 7.94 12.61
C ASN A 72 -11.71 6.50 12.86
N VAL A 73 -11.49 5.99 14.08
CA VAL A 73 -11.88 4.63 14.50
C VAL A 73 -13.39 4.41 14.51
N SER A 74 -14.22 5.46 14.58
CA SER A 74 -15.68 5.30 14.47
C SER A 74 -16.10 4.73 13.11
N GLN A 75 -15.22 4.75 12.13
CA GLN A 75 -15.44 4.22 10.78
C GLN A 75 -14.86 2.82 10.58
N PHE A 76 -14.38 2.17 11.65
CA PHE A 76 -13.92 0.78 11.60
C PHE A 76 -15.01 -0.25 11.81
N ASP A 77 -16.12 0.18 12.41
CA ASP A 77 -17.29 -0.65 12.64
C ASP A 77 -17.98 -0.99 11.30
N GLU A 78 -18.35 -2.26 11.11
CA GLU A 78 -18.99 -2.74 9.88
C GLU A 78 -20.34 -2.07 9.56
N TYR A 79 -21.00 -1.48 10.56
CA TYR A 79 -22.24 -0.73 10.41
C TYR A 79 -22.03 0.75 10.11
N SER A 80 -20.78 1.22 10.16
CA SER A 80 -20.45 2.59 9.77
C SER A 80 -20.51 2.76 8.26
N LEU A 81 -20.53 4.01 7.79
CA LEU A 81 -20.64 4.33 6.36
C LEU A 81 -19.49 3.74 5.51
N TYR A 82 -18.30 3.63 6.10
CA TYR A 82 -17.07 3.21 5.40
C TYR A 82 -16.43 1.95 6.01
N GLY A 83 -17.07 1.29 6.99
CA GLY A 83 -16.44 0.23 7.76
C GLY A 83 -16.15 -1.06 7.00
N LYS A 84 -16.98 -1.37 5.98
CA LYS A 84 -16.80 -2.58 5.16
C LYS A 84 -15.83 -2.40 4.00
N ASP A 85 -15.57 -1.17 3.59
CA ASP A 85 -14.71 -0.88 2.45
C ASP A 85 -13.48 -0.06 2.90
N PRO A 86 -12.28 -0.61 2.84
CA PRO A 86 -11.06 0.10 3.24
C PRO A 86 -10.72 1.29 2.35
N SER A 87 -11.35 1.44 1.18
CA SER A 87 -10.93 2.39 0.14
C SER A 87 -10.86 3.83 0.63
N ARG A 88 -11.92 4.29 1.30
CA ARG A 88 -12.03 5.69 1.74
C ARG A 88 -11.08 6.02 2.89
N LEU A 89 -10.93 5.09 3.84
CA LEU A 89 -9.98 5.25 4.93
C LEU A 89 -8.53 5.17 4.46
N THR A 90 -8.24 4.29 3.49
CA THR A 90 -6.93 4.21 2.85
C THR A 90 -6.59 5.50 2.10
N GLN A 91 -7.54 6.03 1.31
CA GLN A 91 -7.35 7.32 0.64
C GLN A 91 -7.18 8.46 1.64
N ALA A 92 -7.90 8.46 2.77
CA ALA A 92 -7.69 9.45 3.82
C ALA A 92 -6.27 9.37 4.40
N CYS A 93 -5.77 8.18 4.74
CA CYS A 93 -4.39 8.01 5.21
C CYS A 93 -3.35 8.51 4.19
N LEU A 94 -3.54 8.20 2.91
CA LEU A 94 -2.67 8.68 1.83
C LEU A 94 -2.72 10.22 1.69
N HIS A 95 -3.90 10.82 1.83
CA HIS A 95 -4.11 12.26 1.80
C HIS A 95 -3.38 12.95 2.95
N GLU A 96 -3.56 12.46 4.18
CA GLU A 96 -2.90 13.03 5.35
C GLU A 96 -1.36 12.82 5.30
N GLY A 97 -0.91 11.67 4.79
CA GLY A 97 0.52 11.43 4.53
C GLY A 97 1.09 12.39 3.48
N ARG A 98 0.28 12.82 2.49
CA ARG A 98 0.70 13.83 1.52
C ARG A 98 0.87 15.20 2.17
N HIS A 99 -0.01 15.59 3.08
CA HIS A 99 0.18 16.80 3.89
C HIS A 99 1.48 16.77 4.70
N ALA A 100 1.84 15.62 5.26
CA ALA A 100 3.13 15.47 5.94
C ALA A 100 4.33 15.75 5.02
N LEU A 101 4.29 15.30 3.75
CA LEU A 101 5.30 15.65 2.75
C LEU A 101 5.32 17.16 2.47
N GLN A 102 4.16 17.76 2.20
CA GLN A 102 4.02 19.18 1.87
C GLN A 102 4.61 20.06 2.99
N HIS A 103 4.32 19.75 4.25
CA HIS A 103 4.87 20.45 5.40
C HIS A 103 6.40 20.29 5.52
N GLN A 104 6.96 19.10 5.25
CA GLN A 104 8.39 18.88 5.28
C GLN A 104 9.11 19.64 4.13
N VAL A 105 8.50 19.69 2.95
CA VAL A 105 8.98 20.49 1.81
C VAL A 105 8.92 21.98 2.11
N ALA A 106 7.79 22.48 2.62
CA ALA A 106 7.64 23.89 3.00
C ALA A 106 8.60 24.32 4.09
N ALA A 107 8.93 23.42 5.03
CA ALA A 107 9.94 23.63 6.06
C ALA A 107 11.42 23.51 5.54
N GLY A 108 11.61 23.21 4.25
CA GLY A 108 12.95 23.04 3.65
C GLY A 108 13.68 21.77 4.07
N LYS A 109 13.00 20.80 4.67
CA LYS A 109 13.59 19.50 5.07
C LYS A 109 13.77 18.56 3.89
N ILE A 110 12.94 18.70 2.86
CA ILE A 110 12.96 17.90 1.64
C ILE A 110 13.08 18.82 0.44
N ASN A 111 14.01 18.48 -0.46
CA ASN A 111 14.12 19.15 -1.74
C ASN A 111 13.16 18.48 -2.74
N TYR A 112 12.04 19.12 -3.02
CA TYR A 112 11.05 18.60 -3.96
C TYR A 112 11.49 18.90 -5.41
N PRO A 113 11.38 17.92 -6.35
CA PRO A 113 11.90 18.08 -7.71
C PRO A 113 11.26 19.25 -8.48
N ASP A 114 9.95 19.43 -8.35
CA ASP A 114 9.24 20.55 -8.96
C ASP A 114 9.21 21.74 -7.99
N LYS A 115 10.08 22.70 -8.26
CA LYS A 115 10.21 23.92 -7.43
C LYS A 115 8.95 24.76 -7.44
N LYS A 116 8.23 24.82 -8.57
CA LYS A 116 7.01 25.61 -8.68
C LYS A 116 5.94 25.06 -7.75
N ILE A 117 5.75 23.75 -7.76
CA ILE A 117 4.81 23.06 -6.86
C ILE A 117 5.23 23.27 -5.39
N ALA A 118 6.52 23.12 -5.08
CA ALA A 118 7.05 23.36 -3.73
C ALA A 118 6.77 24.77 -3.24
N ASP A 119 6.98 25.79 -4.09
CA ASP A 119 6.72 27.19 -3.77
C ASP A 119 5.20 27.46 -3.59
N GLU A 120 4.34 26.85 -4.41
CA GLU A 120 2.87 26.92 -4.25
C GLU A 120 2.42 26.32 -2.91
N TRP A 121 2.95 25.17 -2.50
CA TRP A 121 2.64 24.56 -1.20
C TRP A 121 3.13 25.45 -0.05
N LYS A 122 4.39 25.91 -0.13
CA LYS A 122 4.95 26.77 0.89
C LYS A 122 4.11 28.04 1.08
N HIS A 123 3.75 28.71 -0.03
CA HIS A 123 2.92 29.90 0.03
C HIS A 123 1.53 29.61 0.62
N ASN A 124 0.91 28.48 0.24
CA ASN A 124 -0.42 28.13 0.75
C ASN A 124 -0.39 27.78 2.25
N LEU A 125 0.73 27.22 2.76
CA LEU A 125 0.90 26.87 4.17
C LEU A 125 1.40 28.01 5.05
N GLU A 126 1.73 29.18 4.49
CA GLU A 126 2.06 30.37 5.26
C GLU A 126 0.86 30.84 6.07
N GLU A 127 1.13 31.50 7.20
CA GLU A 127 0.10 32.00 8.10
C GLU A 127 -0.89 32.93 7.35
N GLY A 128 -2.17 32.61 7.49
CA GLY A 128 -3.26 33.38 6.88
C GLY A 128 -3.64 32.98 5.45
N ASN A 129 -2.82 32.20 4.74
CA ASN A 129 -3.10 31.78 3.37
C ASN A 129 -3.92 30.49 3.28
N TYR A 130 -3.78 29.59 4.26
CA TYR A 130 -4.60 28.38 4.32
C TYR A 130 -6.06 28.69 4.66
N ILE A 131 -6.97 28.19 3.85
CA ILE A 131 -8.40 28.40 4.00
C ILE A 131 -9.01 27.12 4.56
N SER A 132 -9.60 27.19 5.77
CA SER A 132 -10.28 26.03 6.35
C SER A 132 -11.61 25.75 5.63
N TYR A 133 -12.03 24.49 5.66
CA TYR A 133 -13.32 24.04 5.11
C TYR A 133 -14.50 24.88 5.66
N ARG A 134 -14.52 25.13 6.96
CA ARG A 134 -15.57 25.93 7.61
C ARG A 134 -15.68 27.36 7.09
N ARG A 135 -14.53 27.96 6.75
CA ARG A 135 -14.51 29.33 6.24
C ARG A 135 -15.05 29.44 4.82
N ASN A 136 -14.63 28.51 3.94
CA ASN A 136 -15.06 28.47 2.56
C ASN A 136 -14.78 27.09 1.96
N PRO A 137 -15.77 26.17 1.89
CA PRO A 137 -15.59 24.83 1.37
C PRO A 137 -15.04 24.77 -0.06
N ARG A 138 -15.53 25.66 -0.93
CA ARG A 138 -15.07 25.70 -2.34
C ARG A 138 -13.61 26.13 -2.46
N ALA A 139 -13.21 27.15 -1.70
CA ALA A 139 -11.84 27.63 -1.70
C ALA A 139 -10.89 26.60 -1.06
N TYR A 140 -11.32 25.95 0.03
CA TYR A 140 -10.63 24.82 0.64
C TYR A 140 -10.31 23.73 -0.39
N TYR A 141 -11.33 23.27 -1.11
CA TYR A 141 -11.14 22.24 -2.13
C TYR A 141 -10.18 22.61 -3.26
N ASN A 142 -10.09 23.89 -3.60
CA ASN A 142 -9.30 24.34 -4.75
C ASN A 142 -7.91 24.86 -4.38
N GLN A 143 -7.58 24.98 -3.11
CA GLN A 143 -6.24 25.43 -2.71
C GLN A 143 -5.17 24.38 -3.05
N PRO A 144 -3.94 24.79 -3.37
CA PRO A 144 -2.89 23.93 -3.92
C PRO A 144 -2.63 22.66 -3.12
N VAL A 145 -2.48 22.77 -1.79
CA VAL A 145 -2.14 21.62 -0.94
C VAL A 145 -3.26 20.60 -0.87
N GLU A 146 -4.53 21.01 -0.84
CA GLU A 146 -5.68 20.13 -0.76
C GLU A 146 -5.94 19.41 -2.08
N ARG A 147 -5.82 20.13 -3.19
CA ARG A 147 -5.96 19.55 -4.53
C ARG A 147 -4.90 18.48 -4.78
N ASP A 148 -3.64 18.80 -4.51
CA ASP A 148 -2.52 17.86 -4.67
C ASP A 148 -2.68 16.64 -3.76
N ALA A 149 -3.10 16.81 -2.49
CA ALA A 149 -3.27 15.70 -1.58
C ALA A 149 -4.38 14.73 -2.03
N ARG A 150 -5.50 15.27 -2.57
CA ARG A 150 -6.57 14.43 -3.13
C ARG A 150 -6.12 13.69 -4.39
N GLU A 151 -5.53 14.40 -5.35
CA GLU A 151 -5.04 13.80 -6.59
C GLU A 151 -3.99 12.71 -6.32
N PHE A 152 -3.09 12.96 -5.38
CA PHE A 152 -2.13 11.95 -4.92
C PHE A 152 -2.82 10.73 -4.33
N ALA A 153 -3.77 10.93 -3.40
CA ALA A 153 -4.45 9.84 -2.71
C ALA A 153 -5.25 8.96 -3.69
N GLU A 154 -5.97 9.57 -4.63
CA GLU A 154 -6.74 8.86 -5.67
C GLU A 154 -5.82 8.04 -6.58
N ASN A 155 -4.77 8.66 -7.10
CA ASN A 155 -3.83 8.01 -8.01
C ASN A 155 -3.05 6.88 -7.32
N ARG A 156 -2.60 7.11 -6.07
CA ARG A 156 -1.86 6.10 -5.33
C ARG A 156 -2.75 4.93 -4.91
N TYR A 157 -3.98 5.19 -4.51
CA TYR A 157 -4.94 4.13 -4.23
C TYR A 157 -5.21 3.27 -5.47
N ALA A 158 -5.41 3.87 -6.63
CA ALA A 158 -5.59 3.15 -7.88
C ALA A 158 -4.37 2.28 -8.22
N ALA A 159 -3.15 2.78 -7.99
CA ALA A 159 -1.92 2.01 -8.15
C ALA A 159 -1.85 0.80 -7.20
N LEU A 160 -2.21 0.97 -5.92
CA LEU A 160 -2.25 -0.13 -4.95
C LEU A 160 -3.24 -1.22 -5.37
N ILE A 161 -4.41 -0.85 -5.89
CA ILE A 161 -5.39 -1.83 -6.41
C ILE A 161 -4.82 -2.59 -7.61
N PHE A 162 -4.19 -1.90 -8.55
CA PHE A 162 -3.55 -2.53 -9.71
C PHE A 162 -2.43 -3.51 -9.29
N GLU A 163 -1.59 -3.11 -8.33
CA GLU A 163 -0.52 -3.96 -7.79
C GLU A 163 -1.08 -5.21 -7.09
N LYS A 164 -2.18 -5.05 -6.31
CA LYS A 164 -2.90 -6.16 -5.68
C LYS A 164 -3.40 -7.17 -6.71
N GLU A 165 -4.03 -6.70 -7.79
CA GLU A 165 -4.56 -7.55 -8.86
C GLU A 165 -3.44 -8.31 -9.57
N ASN A 166 -2.31 -7.65 -9.86
CA ASN A 166 -1.15 -8.28 -10.46
C ASN A 166 -0.53 -9.35 -9.56
N MET A 167 -0.44 -9.10 -8.26
CA MET A 167 0.03 -10.07 -7.27
C MET A 167 -0.84 -11.33 -7.29
N LYS A 168 -2.17 -11.17 -7.23
CA LYS A 168 -3.14 -12.28 -7.27
C LYS A 168 -3.04 -13.09 -8.56
N ASN A 169 -2.91 -12.43 -9.70
CA ASN A 169 -2.78 -13.09 -11.00
C ASN A 169 -1.48 -13.91 -11.09
N SER A 170 -0.39 -13.41 -10.50
CA SER A 170 0.88 -14.11 -10.44
C SER A 170 0.81 -15.36 -9.56
N GLU A 171 0.12 -15.29 -8.43
CA GLU A 171 -0.11 -16.43 -7.53
C GLU A 171 -0.96 -17.52 -8.20
N ASN A 172 -2.05 -17.15 -8.85
CA ASN A 172 -2.91 -18.09 -9.60
C ASN A 172 -2.11 -18.81 -10.69
N LYS A 173 -1.27 -18.08 -11.44
CA LYS A 173 -0.43 -18.68 -12.49
C LYS A 173 0.57 -19.70 -11.94
N ILE A 174 1.14 -19.45 -10.77
CA ILE A 174 2.05 -20.38 -10.10
C ILE A 174 1.29 -21.64 -9.63
N MET A 175 0.08 -21.48 -9.11
CA MET A 175 -0.77 -22.60 -8.70
C MET A 175 -1.14 -23.50 -9.91
N ASP A 176 -1.60 -22.91 -11.01
CA ASP A 176 -1.94 -23.63 -12.24
C ASP A 176 -0.74 -24.40 -12.79
N MET A 177 0.47 -23.84 -12.74
CA MET A 177 1.69 -24.52 -13.15
C MET A 177 2.07 -25.66 -12.19
N GLY A 178 1.82 -25.51 -10.91
CA GLY A 178 2.03 -26.55 -9.89
C GLY A 178 1.07 -27.73 -10.07
N GLU A 179 -0.21 -27.47 -10.33
CA GLU A 179 -1.20 -28.51 -10.62
C GLU A 179 -0.90 -29.27 -11.92
N ALA A 180 -0.49 -28.56 -12.98
CA ALA A 180 -0.06 -29.18 -14.23
C ALA A 180 1.15 -30.09 -14.01
N SER A 181 2.11 -29.70 -13.19
CA SER A 181 3.30 -30.52 -12.87
C SER A 181 2.92 -31.79 -12.09
N ASN A 182 1.96 -31.72 -11.19
CA ASN A 182 1.47 -32.87 -10.44
C ASN A 182 0.70 -33.87 -11.33
N ILE A 183 -0.07 -33.39 -12.31
CA ILE A 183 -0.79 -34.25 -13.28
C ILE A 183 0.21 -35.02 -14.14
N PHE A 184 1.34 -34.40 -14.54
CA PHE A 184 2.39 -35.08 -15.28
C PHE A 184 3.17 -36.12 -14.44
N ALA A 185 3.34 -35.86 -13.13
CA ALA A 185 3.98 -36.79 -12.21
C ALA A 185 3.12 -38.05 -11.95
N ASP A 186 1.80 -37.89 -11.82
CA ASP A 186 0.85 -39.00 -11.61
C ASP A 186 0.67 -39.89 -12.86
N GLN A 187 0.96 -39.37 -14.04
CA GLN A 187 0.92 -40.17 -15.31
C GLN A 187 2.17 -40.98 -15.57
N MET A 188 3.23 -40.80 -14.79
CA MET A 188 4.44 -41.63 -14.83
C MET A 188 4.40 -42.74 -13.76
N GLU A 189 3.39 -43.61 -13.80
CA GLU A 189 3.51 -44.88 -13.09
C GLU A 189 4.69 -45.68 -13.71
N PRO A 190 5.56 -46.30 -12.89
CA PRO A 190 6.61 -47.14 -13.41
C PRO A 190 5.97 -48.35 -14.05
N THR A 191 5.98 -48.38 -15.38
CA THR A 191 5.71 -49.63 -16.10
C THR A 191 6.70 -50.67 -15.60
N ASN A 192 6.22 -51.70 -14.91
CA ASN A 192 6.94 -52.89 -14.55
C ASN A 192 7.44 -53.58 -15.84
N GLY A 193 8.59 -53.15 -16.33
CA GLY A 193 9.30 -53.70 -17.49
C GLY A 193 10.33 -54.69 -16.99
N GLN A 194 10.11 -55.96 -17.33
CA GLN A 194 10.91 -57.12 -17.12
C GLN A 194 12.43 -56.87 -17.23
N ALA A 195 13.14 -57.38 -16.23
CA ALA A 195 14.61 -57.55 -16.29
C ALA A 195 15.00 -58.39 -17.52
N ALA A 196 15.67 -57.76 -18.47
CA ALA A 196 16.40 -58.46 -19.49
C ALA A 196 17.87 -58.48 -19.09
N ASP A 197 18.37 -59.70 -18.79
CA ASP A 197 19.77 -60.03 -18.64
C ASP A 197 20.59 -59.57 -19.86
N TYR A 198 21.56 -58.73 -19.61
CA TYR A 198 22.66 -58.53 -20.53
C TYR A 198 23.99 -58.73 -19.80
N GLN A 199 24.59 -59.88 -20.16
CA GLN A 199 25.95 -60.28 -19.78
C GLN A 199 27.00 -59.28 -20.29
N SER A 200 28.03 -59.19 -19.48
CA SER A 200 29.32 -58.54 -19.64
C SER A 200 30.01 -58.73 -21.00
N TYR A 201 30.59 -57.67 -21.52
CA TYR A 201 31.86 -57.72 -22.27
C TYR A 201 32.70 -56.46 -21.99
N GLY A 202 33.82 -56.63 -21.36
CA GLY A 202 35.24 -56.37 -21.72
C GLY A 202 35.68 -54.94 -21.88
N ASN A 203 36.47 -54.51 -20.90
CA ASN A 203 37.66 -53.64 -20.96
C ASN A 203 37.99 -52.94 -22.29
N ASN A 204 38.21 -51.60 -22.20
CA ASN A 204 39.53 -51.08 -22.66
C ASN A 204 39.75 -49.63 -22.06
N GLU A 205 40.92 -49.55 -21.45
CA GLU A 205 41.60 -48.31 -21.07
C GLU A 205 41.86 -47.39 -22.27
N TYR A 206 41.76 -46.08 -22.11
CA TYR A 206 42.73 -45.17 -22.75
C TYR A 206 43.01 -43.97 -21.87
N VAL A 207 44.29 -43.83 -21.59
CA VAL A 207 44.98 -42.75 -20.85
C VAL A 207 45.28 -41.58 -21.79
N GLY A 208 45.33 -40.40 -21.23
CA GLY A 208 46.16 -39.28 -21.72
C GLY A 208 45.34 -38.13 -22.31
N GLN A 209 45.61 -36.97 -22.09
CA GLN A 209 46.60 -36.02 -21.60
C GLN A 209 46.09 -34.60 -21.88
N ARG A 210 46.26 -33.76 -20.91
CA ARG A 210 46.54 -32.28 -20.92
C ARG A 210 46.66 -31.59 -22.31
N MET A 211 45.94 -30.49 -22.44
CA MET A 211 46.52 -29.11 -22.44
C MET A 211 45.45 -28.09 -21.98
#